data_e4b067136e9a2c0b61751ac43c7f24e7
#
_entry.id   e4b067136e9a2c0b61751ac43c7f24e7
#
_cell.length_a   1.000
_cell.length_b   1.000
_cell.length_c   1.000
_cell.angle_alpha   90.00
_cell.angle_beta   90.00
_cell.angle_gamma   90.00
#
_symmetry.space_group_name_H-M   'P 1'
#
loop_
_entity.id
_entity.type
_entity.pdbx_description
1 polymer ?
#
loop_
_entity_poly.entity_id
_entity_poly.type
_entity_poly.pdbx_seq_one_letter_code
_entity_poly.pdbx_strand_id
1 'polypeptide(L)'
;MPTNQPMRSNHTIRVYGETPHIIPESNEYLTLHFSPSSSPRKQRWNNYGLSADFLGDYFAAFFPGDELPDSKINRRDTVKAAVSFIANELLENAVKYNDDSINHPISISLHLYQQRLIFQSINHATTASAERYQQFVQQLVNAEIDELYTQQLEKTAMGTGDSSMGLLTMIYDYSAKFGWQFEPISEAPEVYKVSVLVHLDV
;
A
#
# COMPACT_ATOMS: atom_id res chain seq x y z
N MET A 1 -9.81 18.87 46.89
CA MET A 1 -9.94 19.05 45.46
C MET A 1 -9.21 17.90 44.77
N PRO A 2 -9.88 17.01 44.05
CA PRO A 2 -9.20 15.94 43.34
C PRO A 2 -8.59 16.49 42.08
N THR A 3 -7.28 16.35 41.95
CA THR A 3 -6.51 16.65 40.73
C THR A 3 -6.94 15.70 39.63
N ASN A 4 -7.59 16.23 38.61
CA ASN A 4 -7.95 15.54 37.38
C ASN A 4 -6.64 15.29 36.59
N GLN A 5 -6.05 14.10 36.73
CA GLN A 5 -4.99 13.68 35.84
C GLN A 5 -5.61 13.36 34.49
N PRO A 6 -5.11 13.91 33.38
CA PRO A 6 -5.58 13.52 32.05
C PRO A 6 -5.25 12.04 31.87
N MET A 7 -6.29 11.26 31.52
CA MET A 7 -6.09 9.88 31.04
C MET A 7 -5.02 9.88 29.96
N ARG A 8 -3.89 9.23 30.22
CA ARG A 8 -2.92 8.88 29.19
C ARG A 8 -3.63 7.90 28.25
N SER A 9 -4.07 8.38 27.10
CA SER A 9 -4.51 7.52 26.01
C SER A 9 -3.34 6.60 25.69
N ASN A 10 -3.54 5.30 25.86
CA ASN A 10 -2.58 4.29 25.44
C ASN A 10 -2.49 4.35 23.91
N HIS A 11 -1.52 5.11 23.41
CA HIS A 11 -1.20 5.19 21.97
C HIS A 11 -0.51 3.89 21.54
N THR A 12 -1.29 2.83 21.38
CA THR A 12 -0.76 1.53 20.99
C THR A 12 -0.72 1.44 19.47
N ILE A 13 0.46 1.15 18.92
CA ILE A 13 0.63 0.79 17.51
C ILE A 13 -0.17 -0.50 17.27
N ARG A 14 -1.00 -0.50 16.25
CA ARG A 14 -1.76 -1.68 15.84
C ARG A 14 -1.20 -2.22 14.53
N VAL A 15 -1.06 -3.52 14.47
CA VAL A 15 -0.43 -4.22 13.38
C VAL A 15 -1.28 -5.38 12.94
N TYR A 16 -1.35 -5.60 11.62
CA TYR A 16 -2.09 -6.67 10.98
C TYR A 16 -1.26 -7.30 9.86
N GLY A 17 -1.53 -8.57 9.54
CA GLY A 17 -0.86 -9.30 8.47
C GLY A 17 0.45 -9.95 8.89
N GLU A 18 1.17 -10.48 7.91
CA GLU A 18 2.33 -11.37 8.12
C GLU A 18 3.69 -10.67 8.00
N THR A 19 3.70 -9.39 7.62
CA THR A 19 4.96 -8.74 7.26
C THR A 19 5.67 -8.13 8.47
N PRO A 20 6.99 -8.22 8.54
CA PRO A 20 7.77 -7.56 9.58
C PRO A 20 7.62 -6.03 9.49
N HIS A 21 7.61 -5.36 10.66
CA HIS A 21 7.42 -3.92 10.76
C HIS A 21 8.63 -3.09 10.33
N ILE A 22 9.76 -3.74 10.14
CA ILE A 22 11.02 -3.10 9.77
C ILE A 22 11.40 -3.62 8.39
N ILE A 23 11.54 -2.72 7.43
CA ILE A 23 12.11 -3.04 6.13
C ILE A 23 13.61 -3.25 6.34
N PRO A 24 14.16 -4.43 5.99
CA PRO A 24 15.59 -4.66 6.10
C PRO A 24 16.37 -3.68 5.22
N GLU A 25 17.63 -3.43 5.53
CA GLU A 25 18.49 -2.64 4.66
C GLU A 25 18.55 -3.26 3.26
N SER A 26 18.39 -2.43 2.24
CA SER A 26 18.49 -2.79 0.83
C SER A 26 19.51 -1.87 0.16
N ASN A 27 20.35 -2.44 -0.70
CA ASN A 27 21.31 -1.67 -1.48
C ASN A 27 20.65 -0.91 -2.63
N GLU A 28 19.46 -1.35 -3.06
CA GLU A 28 18.71 -0.74 -4.14
C GLU A 28 17.29 -0.43 -3.66
N TYR A 29 16.99 0.85 -3.53
CA TYR A 29 15.66 1.32 -3.17
C TYR A 29 15.39 2.70 -3.75
N LEU A 30 14.11 3.00 -3.89
CA LEU A 30 13.65 4.30 -4.35
C LEU A 30 12.44 4.73 -3.52
N THR A 31 12.42 6.00 -3.10
CA THR A 31 11.30 6.57 -2.38
C THR A 31 10.79 7.81 -3.09
N LEU A 32 9.49 7.86 -3.33
CA LEU A 32 8.79 9.02 -3.85
C LEU A 32 7.94 9.65 -2.75
N HIS A 33 8.07 10.96 -2.60
CA HIS A 33 7.27 11.75 -1.68
C HIS A 33 6.35 12.69 -2.46
N PHE A 34 5.07 12.65 -2.14
CA PHE A 34 4.07 13.53 -2.73
C PHE A 34 3.73 14.63 -1.73
N SER A 35 4.23 15.83 -2.00
CA SER A 35 4.02 16.98 -1.13
C SER A 35 2.52 17.28 -0.92
N PRO A 36 2.11 17.68 0.29
CA PRO A 36 0.80 18.26 0.56
C PRO A 36 0.77 19.68 -0.04
N SER A 37 0.69 19.79 -1.36
CA SER A 37 0.72 21.08 -2.04
C SER A 37 -0.67 21.71 -2.14
N SER A 38 -0.70 22.97 -2.61
CA SER A 38 -1.93 23.76 -2.85
C SER A 38 -2.92 23.12 -3.83
N SER A 39 -2.49 22.15 -4.65
CA SER A 39 -3.40 21.42 -5.53
C SER A 39 -3.93 20.19 -4.81
N PRO A 40 -5.25 19.98 -4.77
CA PRO A 40 -5.85 18.80 -4.17
C PRO A 40 -5.23 17.50 -4.73
N ARG A 41 -4.83 16.57 -3.88
CA ARG A 41 -4.17 15.32 -4.27
C ARG A 41 -4.99 14.55 -5.30
N LYS A 42 -6.30 14.54 -5.17
CA LYS A 42 -7.22 13.90 -6.13
C LYS A 42 -7.11 14.44 -7.55
N GLN A 43 -6.72 15.69 -7.72
CA GLN A 43 -6.54 16.31 -9.05
C GLN A 43 -5.21 15.88 -9.71
N ARG A 44 -4.27 15.33 -8.95
CA ARG A 44 -2.97 14.85 -9.45
C ARG A 44 -2.96 13.37 -9.80
N TRP A 45 -4.13 12.79 -10.00
CA TRP A 45 -4.31 11.36 -10.30
C TRP A 45 -3.39 10.84 -11.41
N ASN A 46 -3.30 11.57 -12.52
CA ASN A 46 -2.40 11.20 -13.62
C ASN A 46 -0.92 11.12 -13.19
N ASN A 47 -0.50 11.95 -12.23
CA ASN A 47 0.87 11.94 -11.75
C ASN A 47 1.18 10.70 -10.90
N TYR A 48 0.18 10.14 -10.22
CA TYR A 48 0.36 8.91 -9.45
C TYR A 48 0.52 7.70 -10.37
N GLY A 49 -0.28 7.61 -11.45
CA GLY A 49 -0.13 6.59 -12.48
C GLY A 49 1.25 6.66 -13.15
N LEU A 50 1.69 7.86 -13.57
CA LEU A 50 3.03 8.06 -14.12
C LEU A 50 4.15 7.66 -13.14
N SER A 51 3.95 7.89 -11.84
CA SER A 51 4.92 7.51 -10.81
C SER A 51 4.98 5.98 -10.64
N ALA A 52 3.83 5.31 -10.74
CA ALA A 52 3.74 3.85 -10.69
C ALA A 52 4.43 3.22 -11.93
N ASP A 53 4.20 3.76 -13.12
CA ASP A 53 4.86 3.33 -14.36
C ASP A 53 6.37 3.54 -14.30
N PHE A 54 6.80 4.69 -13.76
CA PHE A 54 8.21 4.97 -13.56
C PHE A 54 8.86 3.94 -12.62
N LEU A 55 8.21 3.59 -11.50
CA LEU A 55 8.69 2.54 -10.60
C LEU A 55 8.78 1.19 -11.33
N GLY A 56 7.77 0.85 -12.15
CA GLY A 56 7.77 -0.36 -12.97
C GLY A 56 8.97 -0.41 -13.92
N ASP A 57 9.22 0.66 -14.68
CA ASP A 57 10.34 0.74 -15.60
C ASP A 57 11.70 0.70 -14.89
N TYR A 58 11.83 1.43 -13.78
CA TYR A 58 13.08 1.48 -13.02
C TYR A 58 13.46 0.11 -12.46
N PHE A 59 12.55 -0.55 -11.75
CA PHE A 59 12.86 -1.83 -11.12
C PHE A 59 12.92 -3.00 -12.10
N ALA A 60 12.15 -2.97 -13.19
CA ALA A 60 12.27 -3.97 -14.25
C ALA A 60 13.66 -4.01 -14.90
N ALA A 61 14.39 -2.89 -14.89
CA ALA A 61 15.74 -2.81 -15.46
C ALA A 61 16.77 -3.71 -14.73
N PHE A 62 16.50 -4.12 -13.49
CA PHE A 62 17.35 -5.05 -12.73
C PHE A 62 17.11 -6.53 -13.09
N PHE A 63 16.09 -6.83 -13.90
CA PHE A 63 15.77 -8.19 -14.29
C PHE A 63 16.18 -8.46 -15.75
N PRO A 64 16.60 -9.69 -16.06
CA PRO A 64 16.99 -10.03 -17.41
C PRO A 64 15.80 -9.91 -18.36
N GLY A 65 16.03 -9.30 -19.52
CA GLY A 65 15.13 -9.41 -20.66
C GLY A 65 15.30 -10.77 -21.33
N ASP A 66 14.45 -11.06 -22.32
CA ASP A 66 14.52 -12.32 -23.05
C ASP A 66 15.82 -12.37 -23.87
N GLU A 67 16.79 -13.13 -23.39
CA GLU A 67 17.94 -13.56 -24.17
C GLU A 67 17.69 -14.95 -24.79
N LEU A 68 16.60 -15.62 -24.45
CA LEU A 68 16.26 -16.97 -24.94
C LEU A 68 15.10 -16.90 -25.92
N PRO A 69 15.32 -17.33 -27.19
CA PRO A 69 14.30 -17.25 -28.25
C PRO A 69 13.02 -18.04 -28.02
N ASP A 70 13.03 -18.97 -27.06
CA ASP A 70 11.92 -19.89 -26.79
C ASP A 70 11.09 -19.56 -25.53
N SER A 71 11.45 -18.55 -24.73
CA SER A 71 10.66 -18.19 -23.56
C SER A 71 9.51 -17.26 -23.96
N LYS A 72 8.28 -17.74 -23.81
CA LYS A 72 7.06 -16.95 -24.06
C LYS A 72 6.80 -15.87 -23.00
N ILE A 73 7.56 -15.87 -21.90
CA ILE A 73 7.36 -15.00 -20.75
C ILE A 73 8.63 -14.20 -20.51
N ASN A 74 8.55 -12.89 -20.75
CA ASN A 74 9.62 -11.95 -20.45
C ASN A 74 9.55 -11.58 -18.98
N ARG A 75 10.56 -12.02 -18.19
CA ARG A 75 10.61 -11.73 -16.75
C ARG A 75 10.62 -10.23 -16.46
N ARG A 76 11.33 -9.44 -17.28
CA ARG A 76 11.37 -7.98 -17.16
C ARG A 76 9.98 -7.38 -17.32
N ASP A 77 9.23 -7.79 -18.36
CA ASP A 77 7.89 -7.26 -18.61
C ASP A 77 6.89 -7.71 -17.53
N THR A 78 7.02 -8.93 -17.04
CA THR A 78 6.22 -9.43 -15.92
C THR A 78 6.46 -8.63 -14.66
N VAL A 79 7.72 -8.38 -14.30
CA VAL A 79 8.07 -7.56 -13.13
C VAL A 79 7.60 -6.12 -13.32
N LYS A 80 7.79 -5.53 -14.53
CA LYS A 80 7.28 -4.19 -14.84
C LYS A 80 5.78 -4.09 -14.58
N ALA A 81 5.00 -5.01 -15.15
CA ALA A 81 3.55 -5.01 -15.02
C ALA A 81 3.12 -5.16 -13.56
N ALA A 82 3.73 -6.08 -12.81
CA ALA A 82 3.44 -6.29 -11.40
C ALA A 82 3.78 -5.07 -10.56
N VAL A 83 4.96 -4.47 -10.76
CA VAL A 83 5.40 -3.28 -10.00
C VAL A 83 4.50 -2.10 -10.31
N SER A 84 4.20 -1.81 -11.59
CA SER A 84 3.32 -0.69 -11.97
C SER A 84 1.93 -0.88 -11.36
N PHE A 85 1.36 -2.07 -11.43
CA PHE A 85 0.05 -2.36 -10.88
C PHE A 85 0.01 -2.17 -9.36
N ILE A 86 0.93 -2.83 -8.63
CA ILE A 86 0.98 -2.76 -7.16
C ILE A 86 1.23 -1.33 -6.69
N ALA A 87 2.16 -0.61 -7.31
CA ALA A 87 2.46 0.77 -6.95
C ALA A 87 1.25 1.70 -7.19
N ASN A 88 0.53 1.52 -8.32
CA ASN A 88 -0.67 2.28 -8.60
C ASN A 88 -1.75 2.06 -7.54
N GLU A 89 -2.08 0.81 -7.23
CA GLU A 89 -3.09 0.46 -6.23
C GLU A 89 -2.73 0.98 -4.84
N LEU A 90 -1.45 0.89 -4.44
CA LEU A 90 -0.98 1.43 -3.16
C LEU A 90 -1.09 2.96 -3.11
N LEU A 91 -0.73 3.66 -4.18
CA LEU A 91 -0.87 5.11 -4.27
C LEU A 91 -2.34 5.53 -4.27
N GLU A 92 -3.20 4.83 -5.01
CA GLU A 92 -4.64 5.07 -5.02
C GLU A 92 -5.24 4.96 -3.62
N ASN A 93 -4.92 3.88 -2.92
CA ASN A 93 -5.37 3.65 -1.56
C ASN A 93 -4.81 4.70 -0.60
N ALA A 94 -3.53 5.03 -0.70
CA ALA A 94 -2.91 6.06 0.13
C ALA A 94 -3.57 7.42 -0.05
N VAL A 95 -3.90 7.81 -1.29
CA VAL A 95 -4.62 9.07 -1.60
C VAL A 95 -6.06 9.03 -1.10
N LYS A 96 -6.75 7.92 -1.31
CA LYS A 96 -8.16 7.75 -0.93
C LYS A 96 -8.37 7.88 0.57
N TYR A 97 -7.49 7.28 1.35
CA TYR A 97 -7.59 7.24 2.82
C TYR A 97 -6.79 8.34 3.51
N ASN A 98 -6.09 9.19 2.76
CA ASN A 98 -5.39 10.32 3.35
C ASN A 98 -6.34 11.46 3.70
N ASP A 99 -6.09 12.10 4.83
CA ASP A 99 -6.76 13.34 5.20
C ASP A 99 -6.01 14.54 4.63
N ASP A 100 -6.66 15.28 3.73
CA ASP A 100 -6.07 16.44 3.06
C ASP A 100 -5.90 17.66 3.99
N SER A 101 -6.55 17.65 5.16
CA SER A 101 -6.35 18.69 6.18
C SER A 101 -5.01 18.53 6.91
N ILE A 102 -4.40 17.34 6.84
CA ILE A 102 -3.14 17.00 7.47
C ILE A 102 -1.99 17.35 6.54
N ASN A 103 -1.09 18.21 7.01
CA ASN A 103 0.05 18.67 6.21
C ASN A 103 1.24 17.67 6.24
N HIS A 104 0.97 16.38 6.00
CA HIS A 104 1.98 15.36 5.86
C HIS A 104 2.01 14.79 4.43
N PRO A 105 3.20 14.47 3.88
CA PRO A 105 3.30 13.87 2.55
C PRO A 105 2.75 12.45 2.53
N ILE A 106 2.21 12.05 1.38
CA ILE A 106 2.07 10.64 1.03
C ILE A 106 3.41 10.19 0.49
N SER A 107 3.84 8.98 0.81
CA SER A 107 5.04 8.40 0.22
C SER A 107 4.83 6.96 -0.22
N ILE A 108 5.61 6.56 -1.21
CA ILE A 108 5.78 5.17 -1.60
C ILE A 108 7.27 4.89 -1.73
N SER A 109 7.72 3.79 -1.14
CA SER A 109 9.06 3.26 -1.34
C SER A 109 9.01 1.84 -1.87
N LEU A 110 10.01 1.50 -2.66
CA LEU A 110 10.21 0.16 -3.20
C LEU A 110 11.65 -0.24 -2.98
N HIS A 111 11.86 -1.42 -2.41
CA HIS A 111 13.15 -2.00 -2.06
C HIS A 111 13.35 -3.32 -2.79
N LEU A 112 14.51 -3.47 -3.43
CA LEU A 112 14.89 -4.67 -4.17
C LEU A 112 15.81 -5.56 -3.31
N TYR A 113 15.46 -6.83 -3.26
CA TYR A 113 16.27 -7.93 -2.72
C TYR A 113 16.49 -8.99 -3.80
N GLN A 114 17.30 -10.01 -3.53
CA GLN A 114 17.66 -11.00 -4.55
C GLN A 114 16.47 -11.66 -5.27
N GLN A 115 15.39 -11.96 -4.54
CA GLN A 115 14.20 -12.64 -5.06
C GLN A 115 12.90 -12.02 -4.56
N ARG A 116 12.96 -10.75 -4.11
CA ARG A 116 11.80 -10.09 -3.52
C ARG A 116 11.84 -8.60 -3.73
N LEU A 117 10.67 -8.04 -3.97
CA LEU A 117 10.40 -6.62 -3.89
C LEU A 117 9.54 -6.35 -2.65
N ILE A 118 9.88 -5.30 -1.90
CA ILE A 118 9.11 -4.83 -0.76
C ILE A 118 8.66 -3.41 -1.03
N PHE A 119 7.36 -3.22 -1.12
CA PHE A 119 6.73 -1.91 -1.21
C PHE A 119 6.32 -1.43 0.17
N GLN A 120 6.41 -0.14 0.40
CA GLN A 120 5.79 0.52 1.53
C GLN A 120 5.09 1.79 1.06
N SER A 121 3.80 1.91 1.31
CA SER A 121 3.10 3.20 1.19
C SER A 121 2.80 3.76 2.58
N ILE A 122 2.87 5.08 2.70
CA ILE A 122 2.58 5.80 3.95
C ILE A 122 1.62 6.94 3.62
N ASN A 123 0.53 7.01 4.38
CA ASN A 123 -0.40 8.12 4.38
C ASN A 123 -0.83 8.47 5.81
N HIS A 124 -1.56 9.55 5.96
CA HIS A 124 -2.03 10.04 7.25
C HIS A 124 -3.55 10.16 7.24
N ALA A 125 -4.19 9.61 8.25
CA ALA A 125 -5.64 9.49 8.34
C ALA A 125 -6.15 10.00 9.68
N THR A 126 -7.39 10.52 9.71
CA THR A 126 -8.08 10.77 10.98
C THR A 126 -8.36 9.46 11.71
N THR A 127 -8.55 9.53 13.03
CA THR A 127 -8.93 8.39 13.86
C THR A 127 -10.11 7.61 13.26
N ALA A 128 -11.17 8.30 12.85
CA ALA A 128 -12.35 7.65 12.28
C ALA A 128 -12.08 6.92 10.95
N SER A 129 -11.20 7.47 10.10
CA SER A 129 -10.79 6.82 8.85
C SER A 129 -9.87 5.64 9.11
N ALA A 130 -8.94 5.78 10.05
CA ALA A 130 -8.03 4.72 10.44
C ALA A 130 -8.77 3.53 11.06
N GLU A 131 -9.77 3.78 11.92
CA GLU A 131 -10.58 2.73 12.54
C GLU A 131 -11.41 1.96 11.50
N ARG A 132 -12.02 2.65 10.53
CA ARG A 132 -12.75 1.99 9.44
C ARG A 132 -11.81 1.12 8.59
N TYR A 133 -10.63 1.63 8.30
CA TYR A 133 -9.63 0.87 7.54
C TYR A 133 -9.13 -0.34 8.33
N GLN A 134 -8.91 -0.20 9.64
CA GLN A 134 -8.54 -1.32 10.52
C GLN A 134 -9.62 -2.42 10.54
N GLN A 135 -10.90 -2.04 10.62
CA GLN A 135 -12.02 -3.01 10.57
C GLN A 135 -12.02 -3.79 9.23
N PHE A 136 -11.82 -3.09 8.11
CA PHE A 136 -11.70 -3.72 6.80
C PHE A 136 -10.51 -4.68 6.73
N VAL A 137 -9.31 -4.24 7.18
CA VAL A 137 -8.10 -5.08 7.21
C VAL A 137 -8.31 -6.30 8.10
N GLN A 138 -8.98 -6.15 9.24
CA GLN A 138 -9.29 -7.24 10.16
C GLN A 138 -10.21 -8.28 9.53
N GLN A 139 -11.21 -7.84 8.76
CA GLN A 139 -12.05 -8.74 7.98
C GLN A 139 -11.26 -9.48 6.91
N LEU A 140 -10.41 -8.77 6.18
CA LEU A 140 -9.59 -9.33 5.11
C LEU A 140 -8.61 -10.40 5.62
N VAL A 141 -7.91 -10.14 6.72
CA VAL A 141 -6.93 -11.07 7.31
C VAL A 141 -7.57 -12.35 7.85
N ASN A 142 -8.86 -12.27 8.23
CA ASN A 142 -9.62 -13.42 8.77
C ASN A 142 -10.51 -14.12 7.73
N ALA A 143 -10.54 -13.65 6.48
CA ALA A 143 -11.39 -14.21 5.43
C ALA A 143 -10.66 -15.29 4.62
N GLU A 144 -11.41 -16.21 4.06
CA GLU A 144 -10.93 -17.08 3.00
C GLU A 144 -10.84 -16.25 1.71
N ILE A 145 -9.62 -16.05 1.23
CA ILE A 145 -9.31 -15.12 0.12
C ILE A 145 -10.06 -15.49 -1.16
N ASP A 146 -10.14 -16.78 -1.48
CA ASP A 146 -10.83 -17.28 -2.68
C ASP A 146 -12.31 -16.93 -2.70
N GLU A 147 -12.97 -17.08 -1.54
CA GLU A 147 -14.37 -16.72 -1.40
C GLU A 147 -14.57 -15.20 -1.51
N LEU A 148 -13.72 -14.43 -0.85
CA LEU A 148 -13.80 -12.98 -0.85
C LEU A 148 -13.56 -12.40 -2.27
N TYR A 149 -12.58 -12.95 -2.99
CA TYR A 149 -12.27 -12.57 -4.36
C TYR A 149 -13.46 -12.85 -5.29
N THR A 150 -14.04 -14.05 -5.21
CA THR A 150 -15.21 -14.45 -6.02
C THR A 150 -16.42 -13.55 -5.75
N GLN A 151 -16.73 -13.29 -4.48
CA GLN A 151 -17.82 -12.39 -4.10
C GLN A 151 -17.62 -10.97 -4.61
N GLN A 152 -16.39 -10.48 -4.60
CA GLN A 152 -16.08 -9.14 -5.07
C GLN A 152 -16.14 -9.04 -6.59
N LEU A 153 -15.73 -10.08 -7.32
CA LEU A 153 -15.92 -10.17 -8.76
C LEU A 153 -17.40 -10.09 -9.16
N GLU A 154 -18.26 -10.86 -8.46
CA GLU A 154 -19.70 -10.84 -8.69
C GLU A 154 -20.30 -9.45 -8.43
N LYS A 155 -19.93 -8.79 -7.32
CA LYS A 155 -20.39 -7.43 -7.01
C LYS A 155 -19.92 -6.43 -8.07
N THR A 156 -18.69 -6.55 -8.54
CA THR A 156 -18.15 -5.68 -9.59
C THR A 156 -18.89 -5.87 -10.91
N ALA A 157 -19.18 -7.12 -11.28
CA ALA A 157 -19.97 -7.44 -12.48
C ALA A 157 -21.40 -6.88 -12.40
N MET A 158 -21.99 -6.78 -11.21
CA MET A 158 -23.29 -6.18 -10.96
C MET A 158 -23.25 -4.65 -10.83
N GLY A 159 -22.07 -4.02 -10.95
CA GLY A 159 -21.89 -2.58 -10.79
C GLY A 159 -21.99 -2.07 -9.34
N THR A 160 -21.93 -2.95 -8.38
CA THR A 160 -21.98 -2.65 -6.93
C THR A 160 -20.67 -2.93 -6.21
N GLY A 161 -19.59 -3.21 -6.96
CA GLY A 161 -18.28 -3.55 -6.42
C GLY A 161 -17.61 -2.36 -5.72
N ASP A 162 -16.97 -2.65 -4.59
CA ASP A 162 -16.15 -1.71 -3.84
C ASP A 162 -14.72 -1.62 -4.41
N SER A 163 -14.00 -0.57 -4.03
CA SER A 163 -12.60 -0.32 -4.41
C SER A 163 -11.57 -1.29 -3.79
N SER A 164 -12.02 -2.39 -3.18
CA SER A 164 -11.15 -3.43 -2.60
C SER A 164 -10.60 -4.43 -3.62
N MET A 165 -11.08 -4.37 -4.88
CA MET A 165 -10.68 -5.31 -5.91
C MET A 165 -9.17 -5.31 -6.17
N GLY A 166 -8.53 -4.15 -6.25
CA GLY A 166 -7.09 -4.05 -6.48
C GLY A 166 -6.27 -4.77 -5.41
N LEU A 167 -6.67 -4.65 -4.13
CA LEU A 167 -6.00 -5.33 -3.03
C LEU A 167 -6.18 -6.86 -3.11
N LEU A 168 -7.38 -7.31 -3.43
CA LEU A 168 -7.66 -8.74 -3.64
C LEU A 168 -6.90 -9.29 -4.85
N THR A 169 -6.82 -8.54 -5.94
CA THR A 169 -6.01 -8.89 -7.12
C THR A 169 -4.53 -9.04 -6.75
N MET A 170 -3.98 -8.14 -5.95
CA MET A 170 -2.59 -8.26 -5.48
C MET A 170 -2.35 -9.55 -4.69
N ILE A 171 -3.28 -9.92 -3.81
CA ILE A 171 -3.17 -11.15 -3.02
C ILE A 171 -3.36 -12.38 -3.88
N TYR A 172 -4.39 -12.40 -4.72
CA TYR A 172 -4.79 -13.58 -5.48
C TYR A 172 -3.92 -13.82 -6.70
N ASP A 173 -3.76 -12.82 -7.58
CA ASP A 173 -3.06 -12.97 -8.86
C ASP A 173 -1.55 -12.86 -8.73
N TYR A 174 -1.07 -12.01 -7.81
CA TYR A 174 0.36 -11.79 -7.60
C TYR A 174 0.93 -12.53 -6.38
N SER A 175 0.10 -13.23 -5.61
CA SER A 175 0.50 -13.90 -4.36
C SER A 175 1.22 -12.96 -3.40
N ALA A 176 0.86 -11.68 -3.43
CA ALA A 176 1.47 -10.67 -2.60
C ALA A 176 1.08 -10.83 -1.13
N LYS A 177 2.06 -10.67 -0.24
CA LYS A 177 1.85 -10.73 1.22
C LYS A 177 1.79 -9.32 1.79
N PHE A 178 0.85 -9.11 2.67
CA PHE A 178 0.57 -7.79 3.22
C PHE A 178 0.87 -7.65 4.69
N GLY A 179 1.22 -6.42 5.09
CA GLY A 179 1.25 -5.95 6.46
C GLY A 179 0.74 -4.53 6.57
N TRP A 180 0.00 -4.27 7.61
CA TRP A 180 -0.52 -2.94 7.93
C TRP A 180 -0.08 -2.52 9.32
N GLN A 181 0.35 -1.27 9.43
CA GLN A 181 0.67 -0.65 10.71
C GLN A 181 -0.06 0.67 10.85
N PHE A 182 -0.76 0.83 11.96
CA PHE A 182 -1.46 2.05 12.34
C PHE A 182 -0.81 2.61 13.60
N GLU A 183 -0.13 3.73 13.45
CA GLU A 183 0.64 4.39 14.48
C GLU A 183 0.03 5.77 14.79
N PRO A 184 -0.49 6.01 15.99
CA PRO A 184 -0.97 7.32 16.37
C PRO A 184 0.21 8.29 16.46
N ILE A 185 0.05 9.50 15.95
CA ILE A 185 1.08 10.54 15.99
C ILE A 185 1.06 11.21 17.36
N SER A 186 2.20 11.19 18.08
CA SER A 186 2.28 11.70 19.45
C SER A 186 1.90 13.18 19.58
N GLU A 187 2.22 13.97 18.57
CA GLU A 187 1.95 15.43 18.53
C GLU A 187 0.51 15.76 18.08
N ALA A 188 -0.17 14.79 17.46
CA ALA A 188 -1.54 14.93 16.97
C ALA A 188 -2.29 13.60 17.16
N PRO A 189 -2.77 13.28 18.38
CA PRO A 189 -3.32 11.97 18.71
C PRO A 189 -4.60 11.59 17.92
N GLU A 190 -5.21 12.54 17.25
CA GLU A 190 -6.35 12.32 16.33
C GLU A 190 -5.91 11.88 14.93
N VAL A 191 -4.60 11.85 14.68
CA VAL A 191 -4.00 11.49 13.41
C VAL A 191 -3.23 10.18 13.54
N TYR A 192 -3.48 9.28 12.61
CA TYR A 192 -2.74 8.04 12.45
C TYR A 192 -1.84 8.11 11.23
N LYS A 193 -0.58 7.74 11.39
CA LYS A 193 0.27 7.31 10.30
C LYS A 193 -0.12 5.88 9.95
N VAL A 194 -0.53 5.67 8.72
CA VAL A 194 -0.88 4.37 8.17
C VAL A 194 0.22 3.93 7.23
N SER A 195 0.83 2.80 7.54
CA SER A 195 1.85 2.17 6.69
C SER A 195 1.32 0.85 6.15
N VAL A 196 1.39 0.67 4.84
CA VAL A 196 1.04 -0.59 4.17
C VAL A 196 2.30 -1.15 3.54
N LEU A 197 2.64 -2.38 3.90
CA LEU A 197 3.76 -3.12 3.33
C LEU A 197 3.23 -4.22 2.41
N VAL A 198 3.89 -4.39 1.27
CA VAL A 198 3.58 -5.46 0.32
C VAL A 198 4.87 -6.16 -0.07
N HIS A 199 4.90 -7.47 0.13
CA HIS A 199 5.99 -8.32 -0.28
C HIS A 199 5.59 -9.06 -1.56
N LEU A 200 6.39 -8.92 -2.59
CA LEU A 200 6.24 -9.60 -3.87
C LEU A 200 7.49 -10.45 -4.13
N ASP A 201 7.33 -11.75 -4.24
CA ASP A 201 8.38 -12.64 -4.70
C ASP A 201 8.47 -12.56 -6.24
N VAL A 202 9.71 -12.42 -6.81
CA VAL A 202 9.98 -12.13 -8.22
C VAL A 202 11.00 -13.09 -8.82
#